data_3f84e208f6856869e75b20ce9b9cab55
#
_entry.id   3f84e208f6856869e75b20ce9b9cab55
#
_cell.length_a   1.000
_cell.length_b   1.000
_cell.length_c   1.000
_cell.angle_alpha   90.00
_cell.angle_beta   90.00
_cell.angle_gamma   90.00
#
_symmetry.space_group_name_H-M   'P 1'
#
loop_
_entity.id
_entity.type
_entity.pdbx_description
1 polymer ?
#
loop_
_entity_poly.entity_id
_entity_poly.type
_entity_poly.pdbx_seq_one_letter_code
_entity_poly.pdbx_strand_id
1 'polypeptide(L)'
;YEIEPGDWSSDVCSSDLFTDYDLKTSGLHDSDLIIVAARPAMGKSAFAINIATNVAVQAKKGVAIFNLEMSKEQVGNRILCCEALVDSNKVRTGQLEDDDWVKLASTLTRLSEAPIYIDDTAGISIMEIRAKCRKLKIEKDIGLVVIDYLQLIQGSGKKNASREQEISEISRSLKILAKELQIPVIALSQLSRSVEKRDDKRPMLSDLRESGAIEQDADQVIFLYRDDYYNEDSEKKNVAEVILAKHRGGSTGTIDLAWLPSYTKFANLEKRFFEEQ
;
A
#
# COMPACT_ATOMS: atom_id res chain seq x y z
N TYR A 1 39.71 -4.18 6.40
CA TYR A 1 38.57 -5.07 6.12
C TYR A 1 37.83 -4.43 4.97
N GLU A 2 38.06 -4.88 3.74
CA GLU A 2 37.25 -4.59 2.58
C GLU A 2 35.93 -5.36 2.73
N ILE A 3 34.82 -4.66 2.81
CA ILE A 3 33.50 -5.25 2.71
C ILE A 3 33.30 -5.48 1.22
N GLU A 4 33.34 -6.74 0.79
CA GLU A 4 32.90 -7.14 -0.54
C GLU A 4 31.47 -6.65 -0.73
N PRO A 5 31.10 -6.05 -1.87
CA PRO A 5 29.71 -5.71 -2.16
C PRO A 5 28.92 -7.01 -2.19
N GLY A 6 28.13 -7.26 -1.13
CA GLY A 6 27.19 -8.36 -1.12
C GLY A 6 26.23 -8.23 -2.31
N ASP A 7 25.89 -9.36 -2.88
CA ASP A 7 24.93 -9.46 -3.99
C ASP A 7 23.53 -9.03 -3.51
N TRP A 8 23.22 -7.73 -3.68
CA TRP A 8 21.97 -7.08 -3.29
C TRP A 8 20.83 -7.39 -4.25
N SER A 9 20.98 -8.41 -5.10
CA SER A 9 20.09 -8.71 -6.22
C SER A 9 18.81 -9.46 -5.88
N SER A 10 18.56 -9.81 -4.61
CA SER A 10 17.35 -10.56 -4.20
C SER A 10 16.23 -9.73 -3.60
N ASP A 11 16.50 -8.50 -3.14
CA ASP A 11 15.49 -7.68 -2.52
C ASP A 11 14.53 -7.07 -3.57
N VAL A 12 13.24 -7.13 -3.28
CA VAL A 12 12.23 -6.44 -4.08
C VAL A 12 12.48 -4.95 -3.97
N CYS A 13 13.23 -4.43 -4.93
CA CYS A 13 13.35 -3.04 -5.32
C CYS A 13 13.89 -2.02 -4.34
N SER A 14 15.13 -1.69 -4.51
CA SER A 14 15.81 -0.59 -3.85
C SER A 14 15.52 0.81 -4.46
N SER A 15 14.69 0.97 -5.50
CA SER A 15 14.55 2.27 -6.16
C SER A 15 13.21 2.58 -6.85
N ASP A 16 12.17 1.75 -6.70
CA ASP A 16 11.02 1.81 -7.61
C ASP A 16 9.68 2.22 -6.97
N LEU A 17 9.66 2.59 -5.68
CA LEU A 17 8.44 3.00 -5.00
C LEU A 17 8.26 4.51 -5.02
N PHE A 18 8.86 5.17 -4.05
CA PHE A 18 8.93 6.62 -3.90
C PHE A 18 10.32 6.97 -3.38
N THR A 19 11.02 7.85 -4.07
CA THR A 19 12.45 8.15 -3.82
C THR A 19 12.77 8.41 -2.32
N ASP A 20 12.00 9.28 -1.67
CA ASP A 20 12.25 9.61 -0.25
C ASP A 20 11.90 8.43 0.68
N TYR A 21 10.93 7.58 0.30
CA TYR A 21 10.61 6.37 1.04
C TYR A 21 11.74 5.35 0.89
N ASP A 22 12.21 5.13 -0.33
CA ASP A 22 13.28 4.18 -0.63
C ASP A 22 14.60 4.61 0.04
N LEU A 23 14.95 5.89 0.04
CA LEU A 23 16.11 6.42 0.76
C LEU A 23 16.02 6.19 2.27
N LYS A 24 14.81 6.18 2.85
CA LYS A 24 14.60 6.02 4.28
C LYS A 24 14.53 4.57 4.72
N THR A 25 13.99 3.70 3.88
CA THR A 25 13.70 2.30 4.21
C THR A 25 14.57 1.30 3.45
N SER A 26 15.31 1.74 2.44
CA SER A 26 15.97 0.89 1.43
C SER A 26 15.00 0.00 0.65
N GLY A 27 13.75 0.48 0.46
CA GLY A 27 12.70 -0.23 -0.26
C GLY A 27 11.87 -1.19 0.60
N LEU A 28 11.31 -2.22 -0.03
CA LEU A 28 10.56 -3.29 0.63
C LEU A 28 11.47 -4.48 0.86
N HIS A 29 11.59 -4.94 2.09
CA HIS A 29 12.45 -6.07 2.44
C HIS A 29 11.69 -7.39 2.49
N ASP A 30 12.37 -8.45 2.11
CA ASP A 30 11.85 -9.80 2.20
C ASP A 30 11.46 -10.16 3.63
N SER A 31 10.37 -10.89 3.75
CA SER A 31 9.79 -11.31 5.03
C SER A 31 9.21 -10.19 5.91
N ASP A 32 9.14 -8.94 5.43
CA ASP A 32 8.54 -7.84 6.18
C ASP A 32 7.02 -7.85 6.11
N LEU A 33 6.41 -7.55 7.26
CA LEU A 33 5.00 -7.17 7.36
C LEU A 33 4.92 -5.65 7.51
N ILE A 34 4.34 -4.99 6.50
CA ILE A 34 4.19 -3.55 6.42
C ILE A 34 2.71 -3.22 6.61
N ILE A 35 2.39 -2.46 7.64
CA ILE A 35 1.03 -2.00 7.90
C ILE A 35 0.87 -0.58 7.38
N VAL A 36 -0.09 -0.38 6.47
CA VAL A 36 -0.48 0.96 6.03
C VAL A 36 -1.85 1.28 6.61
N ALA A 37 -1.91 2.26 7.50
CA ALA A 37 -3.13 2.59 8.20
C ALA A 37 -3.54 4.04 7.98
N ALA A 38 -4.85 4.28 7.82
CA ALA A 38 -5.40 5.60 7.61
C ALA A 38 -6.87 5.69 7.99
N ARG A 39 -7.37 6.92 8.16
CA ARG A 39 -8.80 7.18 8.14
C ARG A 39 -9.34 7.06 6.70
N PRO A 40 -10.65 6.82 6.51
CA PRO A 40 -11.27 6.85 5.19
C PRO A 40 -10.91 8.13 4.41
N ALA A 41 -10.87 8.04 3.08
CA ALA A 41 -10.55 9.12 2.16
C ALA A 41 -9.12 9.68 2.18
N MET A 42 -8.22 9.17 3.04
CA MET A 42 -6.79 9.57 3.05
C MET A 42 -5.97 8.98 1.88
N GLY A 43 -6.55 8.09 1.07
CA GLY A 43 -5.87 7.49 -0.08
C GLY A 43 -5.18 6.15 0.21
N LYS A 44 -5.53 5.45 1.31
CA LYS A 44 -4.91 4.18 1.74
C LYS A 44 -4.82 3.13 0.62
N SER A 45 -5.95 2.79 -0.01
CA SER A 45 -5.99 1.82 -1.12
C SER A 45 -5.23 2.32 -2.36
N ALA A 46 -5.30 3.64 -2.64
CA ALA A 46 -4.56 4.24 -3.74
C ALA A 46 -3.05 4.11 -3.53
N PHE A 47 -2.55 4.40 -2.33
CA PHE A 47 -1.13 4.29 -2.00
C PHE A 47 -0.61 2.86 -2.20
N ALA A 48 -1.33 1.87 -1.67
CA ALA A 48 -0.94 0.47 -1.81
C ALA A 48 -1.02 -0.03 -3.26
N ILE A 49 -2.04 0.40 -4.02
CA ILE A 49 -2.17 0.08 -5.45
C ILE A 49 -1.04 0.74 -6.25
N ASN A 50 -0.65 1.98 -5.94
CA ASN A 50 0.47 2.64 -6.61
C ASN A 50 1.78 1.88 -6.36
N ILE A 51 2.06 1.46 -5.12
CA ILE A 51 3.21 0.60 -4.82
C ILE A 51 3.15 -0.71 -5.62
N ALA A 52 2.00 -1.40 -5.56
CA ALA A 52 1.79 -2.66 -6.27
C ALA A 52 2.05 -2.53 -7.78
N THR A 53 1.55 -1.43 -8.38
CA THR A 53 1.72 -1.16 -9.81
C THR A 53 3.17 -0.85 -10.15
N ASN A 54 3.85 -0.03 -9.34
CA ASN A 54 5.26 0.28 -9.53
C ASN A 54 6.11 -0.99 -9.49
N VAL A 55 5.90 -1.86 -8.49
CA VAL A 55 6.60 -3.14 -8.37
C VAL A 55 6.36 -4.03 -9.60
N ALA A 56 5.10 -4.13 -10.07
CA ALA A 56 4.78 -4.97 -11.22
C ALA A 56 5.31 -4.44 -12.54
N VAL A 57 5.22 -3.13 -12.76
CA VAL A 57 5.57 -2.48 -14.05
C VAL A 57 7.06 -2.19 -14.15
N GLN A 58 7.66 -1.65 -13.09
CA GLN A 58 9.06 -1.20 -13.11
C GLN A 58 10.00 -2.34 -12.73
N ALA A 59 9.78 -3.00 -11.59
CA ALA A 59 10.59 -4.12 -11.14
C ALA A 59 10.25 -5.44 -11.86
N LYS A 60 9.15 -5.51 -12.60
CA LYS A 60 8.66 -6.73 -13.30
C LYS A 60 8.51 -7.93 -12.36
N LYS A 61 8.19 -7.67 -11.08
CA LYS A 61 7.94 -8.71 -10.08
C LYS A 61 6.45 -8.99 -9.98
N GLY A 62 6.08 -10.25 -9.78
CA GLY A 62 4.69 -10.66 -9.60
C GLY A 62 4.08 -10.04 -8.34
N VAL A 63 2.87 -9.49 -8.44
CA VAL A 63 2.17 -8.89 -7.29
C VAL A 63 0.81 -9.53 -7.13
N ALA A 64 0.50 -10.02 -5.92
CA ALA A 64 -0.83 -10.52 -5.56
C ALA A 64 -1.58 -9.46 -4.76
N ILE A 65 -2.75 -9.04 -5.23
CA ILE A 65 -3.63 -8.06 -4.57
C ILE A 65 -4.89 -8.75 -4.12
N PHE A 66 -5.11 -8.87 -2.82
CA PHE A 66 -6.38 -9.30 -2.22
C PHE A 66 -7.17 -8.06 -1.84
N ASN A 67 -8.17 -7.72 -2.66
CA ASN A 67 -9.03 -6.57 -2.39
C ASN A 67 -10.40 -7.04 -1.92
N LEU A 68 -10.71 -6.81 -0.65
CA LEU A 68 -11.94 -7.28 0.00
C LEU A 68 -13.04 -6.21 0.04
N GLU A 69 -12.72 -4.99 -0.41
CA GLU A 69 -13.63 -3.84 -0.43
C GLU A 69 -14.14 -3.53 -1.86
N MET A 70 -13.25 -3.66 -2.86
CA MET A 70 -13.54 -3.31 -4.25
C MET A 70 -13.46 -4.55 -5.14
N SER A 71 -14.26 -4.59 -6.21
CA SER A 71 -14.16 -5.65 -7.21
C SER A 71 -12.84 -5.53 -8.01
N LYS A 72 -12.40 -6.63 -8.61
CA LYS A 72 -11.21 -6.68 -9.46
C LYS A 72 -11.29 -5.71 -10.64
N GLU A 73 -12.50 -5.49 -11.19
CA GLU A 73 -12.73 -4.53 -12.26
C GLU A 73 -12.49 -3.09 -11.77
N GLN A 74 -12.95 -2.76 -10.56
CA GLN A 74 -12.74 -1.44 -9.95
C GLN A 74 -11.26 -1.19 -9.65
N VAL A 75 -10.54 -2.22 -9.17
CA VAL A 75 -9.09 -2.14 -8.94
C VAL A 75 -8.35 -1.96 -10.28
N GLY A 76 -8.69 -2.77 -11.29
CA GLY A 76 -8.11 -2.67 -12.64
C GLY A 76 -8.31 -1.30 -13.28
N ASN A 77 -9.54 -0.77 -13.22
CA ASN A 77 -9.84 0.58 -13.71
C ASN A 77 -9.04 1.66 -12.96
N ARG A 78 -8.86 1.53 -11.63
CA ARG A 78 -8.05 2.45 -10.85
C ARG A 78 -6.58 2.42 -11.26
N ILE A 79 -6.01 1.23 -11.46
CA ILE A 79 -4.64 1.06 -11.96
C ILE A 79 -4.49 1.72 -13.34
N LEU A 80 -5.42 1.44 -14.25
CA LEU A 80 -5.39 1.98 -15.60
C LEU A 80 -5.46 3.51 -15.61
N CYS A 81 -6.43 4.11 -14.91
CA CYS A 81 -6.58 5.57 -14.80
C CYS A 81 -5.35 6.25 -14.19
N CYS A 82 -4.78 5.63 -13.14
CA CYS A 82 -3.60 6.13 -12.45
C CYS A 82 -2.37 6.15 -13.37
N GLU A 83 -2.14 5.07 -14.11
CA GLU A 83 -0.98 4.95 -15.01
C GLU A 83 -1.15 5.75 -16.29
N ALA A 84 -2.37 5.85 -16.83
CA ALA A 84 -2.66 6.65 -18.01
C ALA A 84 -2.74 8.16 -17.72
N LEU A 85 -2.78 8.58 -16.45
CA LEU A 85 -3.08 9.96 -16.03
C LEU A 85 -4.37 10.48 -16.67
N VAL A 86 -5.41 9.64 -16.64
CA VAL A 86 -6.76 9.97 -17.10
C VAL A 86 -7.69 10.05 -15.90
N ASP A 87 -8.53 11.10 -15.86
CA ASP A 87 -9.46 11.29 -14.75
C ASP A 87 -10.44 10.11 -14.63
N SER A 88 -10.42 9.48 -13.47
CA SER A 88 -11.29 8.32 -13.18
C SER A 88 -12.78 8.64 -13.28
N ASN A 89 -13.18 9.90 -13.07
CA ASN A 89 -14.56 10.33 -13.26
C ASN A 89 -14.92 10.38 -14.76
N LYS A 90 -14.02 10.85 -15.63
CA LYS A 90 -14.23 10.81 -17.09
C LYS A 90 -14.48 9.39 -17.58
N VAL A 91 -13.67 8.42 -17.09
CA VAL A 91 -13.83 7.00 -17.42
C VAL A 91 -15.19 6.48 -16.93
N ARG A 92 -15.57 6.79 -15.68
CA ARG A 92 -16.83 6.34 -15.08
C ARG A 92 -18.07 6.92 -15.76
N THR A 93 -18.01 8.17 -16.21
CA THR A 93 -19.13 8.88 -16.85
C THR A 93 -19.15 8.72 -18.38
N GLY A 94 -18.12 8.10 -18.97
CA GLY A 94 -17.99 7.96 -20.42
C GLY A 94 -17.65 9.28 -21.16
N GLN A 95 -17.18 10.30 -20.42
CA GLN A 95 -16.83 11.62 -20.97
C GLN A 95 -15.35 11.70 -21.33
N LEU A 96 -14.89 10.75 -22.14
CA LEU A 96 -13.50 10.64 -22.60
C LEU A 96 -13.31 11.43 -23.91
N GLU A 97 -12.19 12.15 -23.98
CA GLU A 97 -11.72 12.82 -25.18
C GLU A 97 -10.84 11.86 -26.01
N ASP A 98 -10.58 12.20 -27.27
CA ASP A 98 -9.79 11.34 -28.16
C ASP A 98 -8.37 11.08 -27.59
N ASP A 99 -7.75 12.10 -26.99
CA ASP A 99 -6.45 11.98 -26.33
C ASP A 99 -6.50 11.03 -25.11
N ASP A 100 -7.60 11.02 -24.37
CA ASP A 100 -7.78 10.11 -23.23
C ASP A 100 -7.82 8.65 -23.72
N TRP A 101 -8.49 8.37 -24.84
CA TRP A 101 -8.54 7.05 -25.46
C TRP A 101 -7.14 6.57 -25.89
N VAL A 102 -6.33 7.44 -26.49
CA VAL A 102 -4.97 7.11 -26.90
C VAL A 102 -4.10 6.76 -25.69
N LYS A 103 -4.18 7.56 -24.60
CA LYS A 103 -3.47 7.30 -23.34
C LYS A 103 -3.89 5.97 -22.71
N LEU A 104 -5.20 5.71 -22.64
CA LEU A 104 -5.72 4.45 -22.07
C LEU A 104 -5.26 3.25 -22.91
N ALA A 105 -5.33 3.30 -24.23
CA ALA A 105 -4.93 2.20 -25.10
C ALA A 105 -3.43 1.89 -24.98
N SER A 106 -2.57 2.90 -25.00
CA SER A 106 -1.11 2.73 -24.85
C SER A 106 -0.75 2.16 -23.46
N THR A 107 -1.41 2.65 -22.43
CA THR A 107 -1.21 2.17 -21.05
C THR A 107 -1.70 0.74 -20.86
N LEU A 108 -2.85 0.38 -21.46
CA LEU A 108 -3.39 -0.97 -21.39
C LEU A 108 -2.42 -2.00 -21.98
N THR A 109 -1.77 -1.66 -23.12
CA THR A 109 -0.74 -2.53 -23.75
C THR A 109 0.39 -2.81 -22.75
N ARG A 110 0.91 -1.77 -22.08
CA ARG A 110 1.98 -1.91 -21.08
C ARG A 110 1.52 -2.70 -19.83
N LEU A 111 0.31 -2.43 -19.34
CA LEU A 111 -0.24 -3.12 -18.16
C LEU A 111 -0.60 -4.59 -18.45
N SER A 112 -0.92 -4.96 -19.69
CA SER A 112 -1.22 -6.35 -20.05
C SER A 112 -0.04 -7.30 -19.86
N GLU A 113 1.19 -6.78 -19.86
CA GLU A 113 2.42 -7.52 -19.61
C GLU A 113 2.82 -7.53 -18.12
N ALA A 114 2.21 -6.66 -17.30
CA ALA A 114 2.54 -6.55 -15.88
C ALA A 114 1.95 -7.75 -15.09
N PRO A 115 2.76 -8.44 -14.28
CA PRO A 115 2.33 -9.63 -13.56
C PRO A 115 1.53 -9.26 -12.29
N ILE A 116 0.32 -8.71 -12.46
CA ILE A 116 -0.60 -8.32 -11.38
C ILE A 116 -1.74 -9.34 -11.29
N TYR A 117 -1.90 -9.95 -10.10
CA TYR A 117 -2.92 -10.95 -9.82
C TYR A 117 -3.89 -10.41 -8.78
N ILE A 118 -5.15 -10.16 -9.16
CA ILE A 118 -6.17 -9.56 -8.30
C ILE A 118 -7.17 -10.62 -7.88
N ASP A 119 -7.40 -10.73 -6.58
CA ASP A 119 -8.40 -11.60 -5.95
C ASP A 119 -9.37 -10.73 -5.14
N ASP A 120 -10.66 -10.77 -5.50
CA ASP A 120 -11.74 -10.03 -4.86
C ASP A 120 -12.75 -10.95 -4.17
N THR A 121 -12.30 -12.13 -3.73
CA THR A 121 -13.15 -13.10 -3.04
C THR A 121 -13.66 -12.51 -1.73
N ALA A 122 -14.96 -12.24 -1.65
CA ALA A 122 -15.60 -11.72 -0.45
C ALA A 122 -15.56 -12.74 0.70
N GLY A 123 -15.25 -12.24 1.91
CA GLY A 123 -15.24 -13.08 3.11
C GLY A 123 -14.15 -14.17 3.12
N ILE A 124 -13.06 -13.95 2.41
CA ILE A 124 -11.91 -14.87 2.38
C ILE A 124 -11.29 -15.02 3.78
N SER A 125 -10.94 -16.23 4.14
CA SER A 125 -10.22 -16.52 5.39
C SER A 125 -8.72 -16.33 5.24
N ILE A 126 -8.03 -16.10 6.36
CA ILE A 126 -6.56 -16.01 6.38
C ILE A 126 -5.89 -17.29 5.87
N MET A 127 -6.49 -18.45 6.08
CA MET A 127 -5.98 -19.74 5.60
C MET A 127 -6.07 -19.85 4.07
N GLU A 128 -7.17 -19.37 3.48
CA GLU A 128 -7.33 -19.31 2.01
C GLU A 128 -6.37 -18.32 1.38
N ILE A 129 -6.17 -17.14 1.96
CA ILE A 129 -5.15 -16.17 1.50
C ILE A 129 -3.78 -16.87 1.46
N ARG A 130 -3.38 -17.54 2.55
CA ARG A 130 -2.09 -18.24 2.62
C ARG A 130 -1.98 -19.33 1.54
N ALA A 131 -3.03 -20.13 1.34
CA ALA A 131 -3.03 -21.18 0.31
C ALA A 131 -2.88 -20.59 -1.11
N LYS A 132 -3.61 -19.51 -1.41
CA LYS A 132 -3.53 -18.82 -2.71
C LYS A 132 -2.13 -18.18 -2.90
N CYS A 133 -1.57 -17.53 -1.89
CA CYS A 133 -0.23 -16.94 -1.96
C CYS A 133 0.85 -18.00 -2.21
N ARG A 134 0.81 -19.14 -1.53
CA ARG A 134 1.74 -20.25 -1.77
C ARG A 134 1.67 -20.74 -3.21
N LYS A 135 0.43 -20.93 -3.73
CA LYS A 135 0.22 -21.33 -5.11
C LYS A 135 0.79 -20.31 -6.09
N LEU A 136 0.49 -19.03 -5.90
CA LEU A 136 1.00 -17.94 -6.73
C LEU A 136 2.54 -17.81 -6.64
N LYS A 137 3.15 -18.04 -5.47
CA LYS A 137 4.61 -18.04 -5.32
C LYS A 137 5.26 -19.13 -6.16
N ILE A 138 4.70 -20.33 -6.16
CA ILE A 138 5.22 -21.48 -6.94
C ILE A 138 4.99 -21.29 -8.45
N GLU A 139 3.78 -20.87 -8.85
CA GLU A 139 3.38 -20.83 -10.26
C GLU A 139 3.78 -19.55 -10.99
N LYS A 140 3.89 -18.43 -10.27
CA LYS A 140 4.04 -17.09 -10.83
C LYS A 140 5.19 -16.30 -10.22
N ASP A 141 5.90 -16.86 -9.27
CA ASP A 141 7.01 -16.24 -8.53
C ASP A 141 6.68 -14.82 -8.06
N ILE A 142 5.56 -14.68 -7.35
CA ILE A 142 5.18 -13.37 -6.80
C ILE A 142 6.24 -12.84 -5.84
N GLY A 143 6.51 -11.53 -5.90
CA GLY A 143 7.46 -10.81 -5.04
C GLY A 143 6.80 -9.86 -4.03
N LEU A 144 5.48 -9.64 -4.11
CA LEU A 144 4.75 -8.77 -3.19
C LEU A 144 3.32 -9.29 -3.00
N VAL A 145 2.81 -9.18 -1.77
CA VAL A 145 1.39 -9.38 -1.45
C VAL A 145 0.81 -8.11 -0.86
N VAL A 146 -0.34 -7.67 -1.37
CA VAL A 146 -1.11 -6.53 -0.86
C VAL A 146 -2.49 -7.00 -0.43
N ILE A 147 -2.94 -6.58 0.75
CA ILE A 147 -4.26 -6.97 1.31
C ILE A 147 -5.03 -5.72 1.72
N ASP A 148 -6.18 -5.45 1.09
CA ASP A 148 -7.06 -4.32 1.38
C ASP A 148 -8.44 -4.81 1.83
N TYR A 149 -8.78 -4.78 3.11
CA TYR A 149 -8.05 -4.43 4.30
C TYR A 149 -8.28 -5.49 5.41
N LEU A 150 -7.41 -5.52 6.41
CA LEU A 150 -7.35 -6.56 7.46
C LEU A 150 -8.70 -6.86 8.12
N GLN A 151 -9.48 -5.83 8.40
CA GLN A 151 -10.75 -5.95 9.12
C GLN A 151 -11.86 -6.65 8.30
N LEU A 152 -11.65 -6.96 7.03
CA LEU A 152 -12.61 -7.74 6.23
C LEU A 152 -12.22 -9.23 6.12
N ILE A 153 -11.04 -9.61 6.57
CA ILE A 153 -10.61 -11.01 6.60
C ILE A 153 -11.44 -11.75 7.65
N GLN A 154 -11.91 -12.93 7.29
CA GLN A 154 -12.56 -13.82 8.25
C GLN A 154 -11.53 -14.48 9.17
N GLY A 155 -11.76 -14.36 10.46
CA GLY A 155 -10.98 -15.05 11.49
C GLY A 155 -11.19 -16.57 11.48
N SER A 156 -10.51 -17.26 12.38
CA SER A 156 -10.57 -18.74 12.49
C SER A 156 -11.92 -19.31 12.96
N GLY A 157 -12.95 -18.48 13.16
CA GLY A 157 -14.28 -18.90 13.57
C GLY A 157 -14.39 -19.45 15.00
N LYS A 158 -13.42 -19.16 15.87
CA LYS A 158 -13.48 -19.56 17.26
C LYS A 158 -14.68 -18.91 17.97
N LYS A 159 -15.62 -19.74 18.45
CA LYS A 159 -16.74 -19.26 19.28
C LYS A 159 -16.17 -18.50 20.48
N ASN A 160 -16.52 -17.23 20.64
CA ASN A 160 -16.12 -16.32 21.73
C ASN A 160 -14.77 -15.56 21.55
N ALA A 161 -14.13 -15.55 20.37
CA ALA A 161 -13.01 -14.66 20.16
C ALA A 161 -13.51 -13.20 20.06
N SER A 162 -12.85 -12.26 20.75
CA SER A 162 -13.10 -10.84 20.54
C SER A 162 -12.55 -10.40 19.18
N ARG A 163 -13.07 -9.30 18.63
CA ARG A 163 -12.56 -8.76 17.36
C ARG A 163 -11.06 -8.44 17.42
N GLU A 164 -10.59 -7.95 18.54
CA GLU A 164 -9.15 -7.71 18.78
C GLU A 164 -8.32 -9.00 18.69
N GLN A 165 -8.83 -10.10 19.24
CA GLN A 165 -8.16 -11.40 19.18
C GLN A 165 -8.11 -11.94 17.75
N GLU A 166 -9.20 -11.79 16.98
CA GLU A 166 -9.22 -12.18 15.56
C GLU A 166 -8.20 -11.39 14.74
N ILE A 167 -8.15 -10.07 14.90
CA ILE A 167 -7.20 -9.22 14.18
C ILE A 167 -5.75 -9.55 14.59
N SER A 168 -5.52 -9.85 15.86
CA SER A 168 -4.21 -10.29 16.35
C SER A 168 -3.77 -11.62 15.72
N GLU A 169 -4.69 -12.58 15.59
CA GLU A 169 -4.44 -13.86 14.94
C GLU A 169 -4.13 -13.68 13.44
N ILE A 170 -4.88 -12.80 12.77
CA ILE A 170 -4.67 -12.44 11.35
C ILE A 170 -3.30 -11.80 11.16
N SER A 171 -2.96 -10.78 11.96
CA SER A 171 -1.68 -10.08 11.90
C SER A 171 -0.49 -11.04 12.04
N ARG A 172 -0.52 -11.86 13.08
CA ARG A 172 0.51 -12.90 13.28
C ARG A 172 0.60 -13.87 12.11
N SER A 173 -0.53 -14.29 11.56
CA SER A 173 -0.57 -15.19 10.40
C SER A 173 0.03 -14.56 9.15
N LEU A 174 -0.18 -13.26 8.94
CA LEU A 174 0.44 -12.52 7.83
C LEU A 174 1.94 -12.36 8.01
N LYS A 175 2.43 -12.12 9.23
CA LYS A 175 3.87 -12.09 9.50
C LYS A 175 4.52 -13.46 9.26
N ILE A 176 3.83 -14.55 9.63
CA ILE A 176 4.29 -15.91 9.31
C ILE A 176 4.32 -16.13 7.81
N LEU A 177 3.28 -15.68 7.07
CA LEU A 177 3.20 -15.79 5.61
C LEU A 177 4.37 -15.05 4.94
N ALA A 178 4.66 -13.81 5.34
CA ALA A 178 5.77 -13.03 4.81
C ALA A 178 7.11 -13.76 4.97
N LYS A 179 7.35 -14.33 6.16
CA LYS A 179 8.55 -15.12 6.44
C LYS A 179 8.61 -16.44 5.64
N GLU A 180 7.49 -17.11 5.51
CA GLU A 180 7.40 -18.39 4.80
C GLU A 180 7.69 -18.25 3.30
N LEU A 181 7.14 -17.20 2.68
CA LEU A 181 7.30 -16.94 1.26
C LEU A 181 8.57 -16.14 0.94
N GLN A 182 9.22 -15.57 1.95
CA GLN A 182 10.37 -14.66 1.82
C GLN A 182 10.06 -13.49 0.88
N ILE A 183 8.89 -12.86 1.08
CA ILE A 183 8.46 -11.67 0.34
C ILE A 183 7.80 -10.68 1.28
N PRO A 184 7.80 -9.37 0.97
CA PRO A 184 7.04 -8.37 1.70
C PRO A 184 5.54 -8.60 1.59
N VAL A 185 4.83 -8.31 2.70
CA VAL A 185 3.37 -8.30 2.76
C VAL A 185 2.92 -6.92 3.23
N ILE A 186 2.19 -6.20 2.40
CA ILE A 186 1.53 -4.93 2.75
C ILE A 186 0.10 -5.23 3.14
N ALA A 187 -0.26 -4.90 4.37
CA ALA A 187 -1.62 -5.08 4.86
C ALA A 187 -2.22 -3.73 5.27
N LEU A 188 -3.39 -3.42 4.72
CA LEU A 188 -4.06 -2.16 4.98
C LEU A 188 -4.93 -2.27 6.23
N SER A 189 -4.97 -1.21 7.03
CA SER A 189 -5.77 -1.14 8.24
C SER A 189 -6.54 0.18 8.30
N GLN A 190 -7.78 0.11 8.76
CA GLN A 190 -8.58 1.31 9.01
C GLN A 190 -8.40 1.77 10.45
N LEU A 191 -8.14 3.06 10.65
CA LEU A 191 -7.99 3.65 11.98
C LEU A 191 -9.32 3.95 12.64
N SER A 192 -9.33 3.92 13.97
CA SER A 192 -10.48 4.30 14.80
C SER A 192 -10.91 5.76 14.57
N ARG A 193 -12.20 6.05 14.77
CA ARG A 193 -12.73 7.43 14.72
C ARG A 193 -12.20 8.34 15.82
N SER A 194 -11.54 7.79 16.84
CA SER A 194 -10.96 8.57 17.93
C SER A 194 -9.90 9.58 17.47
N VAL A 195 -9.21 9.30 16.34
CA VAL A 195 -8.24 10.21 15.71
C VAL A 195 -8.88 11.57 15.39
N GLU A 196 -10.12 11.58 14.91
CA GLU A 196 -10.83 12.78 14.46
C GLU A 196 -11.28 13.69 15.63
N LYS A 197 -11.25 13.17 16.86
CA LYS A 197 -11.66 13.92 18.06
C LYS A 197 -10.52 14.75 18.68
N ARG A 198 -9.28 14.57 18.19
CA ARG A 198 -8.12 15.31 18.66
C ARG A 198 -7.96 16.62 17.88
N ASP A 199 -7.29 17.60 18.48
CA ASP A 199 -6.90 18.84 17.81
C ASP A 199 -5.91 18.53 16.68
N ASP A 200 -4.84 17.79 16.98
CA ASP A 200 -3.96 17.22 15.97
C ASP A 200 -4.50 15.85 15.53
N LYS A 201 -4.96 15.79 14.28
CA LYS A 201 -5.54 14.59 13.66
C LYS A 201 -4.51 13.70 12.98
N ARG A 202 -3.19 13.98 13.14
CA ARG A 202 -2.14 13.09 12.66
C ARG A 202 -2.20 11.76 13.42
N PRO A 203 -2.26 10.63 12.71
CA PRO A 203 -2.31 9.32 13.34
C PRO A 203 -1.02 9.00 14.12
N MET A 204 -1.18 8.22 15.19
CA MET A 204 -0.08 7.69 16.00
C MET A 204 -0.30 6.20 16.31
N LEU A 205 0.73 5.50 16.77
CA LEU A 205 0.66 4.04 17.02
C LEU A 205 -0.49 3.64 17.96
N SER A 206 -0.81 4.49 18.94
CA SER A 206 -1.94 4.25 19.83
C SER A 206 -3.31 4.23 19.13
N ASP A 207 -3.42 4.72 17.89
CA ASP A 207 -4.66 4.72 17.11
C ASP A 207 -4.95 3.37 16.45
N LEU A 208 -3.98 2.46 16.46
CA LEU A 208 -4.13 1.03 16.12
C LEU A 208 -4.74 0.22 17.27
N ARG A 209 -5.34 0.85 18.28
CA ARG A 209 -5.71 0.29 19.59
C ARG A 209 -6.62 -0.94 19.59
N GLU A 210 -7.42 -1.17 18.58
CA GLU A 210 -8.17 -2.43 18.44
C GLU A 210 -7.26 -3.61 18.06
N SER A 211 -5.94 -3.37 17.99
CA SER A 211 -4.96 -4.29 17.42
C SER A 211 -3.55 -4.05 17.95
N GLY A 212 -3.35 -3.93 19.25
CA GLY A 212 -2.00 -3.80 19.83
C GLY A 212 -1.01 -4.87 19.34
N ALA A 213 -1.51 -6.02 18.91
CA ALA A 213 -0.73 -7.07 18.29
C ALA A 213 -0.24 -6.69 16.89
N ILE A 214 -1.01 -5.92 16.10
CA ILE A 214 -0.57 -5.46 14.76
C ILE A 214 0.72 -4.66 14.90
N GLU A 215 0.76 -3.74 15.87
CA GLU A 215 1.97 -2.95 16.13
C GLU A 215 3.17 -3.85 16.48
N GLN A 216 2.96 -4.89 17.29
CA GLN A 216 4.05 -5.79 17.68
C GLN A 216 4.55 -6.66 16.53
N ASP A 217 3.65 -7.21 15.70
CA ASP A 217 3.97 -8.11 14.61
C ASP A 217 4.60 -7.39 13.42
N ALA A 218 4.19 -6.14 13.14
CA ALA A 218 4.65 -5.36 12.00
C ALA A 218 6.14 -4.97 12.12
N ASP A 219 6.84 -5.03 11.00
CA ASP A 219 8.21 -4.49 10.88
C ASP A 219 8.18 -3.01 10.56
N GLN A 220 7.21 -2.57 9.77
CA GLN A 220 6.95 -1.17 9.47
C GLN A 220 5.48 -0.83 9.71
N VAL A 221 5.23 0.36 10.26
CA VAL A 221 3.90 0.95 10.37
C VAL A 221 3.92 2.32 9.72
N ILE A 222 3.08 2.49 8.73
CA ILE A 222 2.93 3.69 7.93
C ILE A 222 1.53 4.25 8.15
N PHE A 223 1.45 5.54 8.49
CA PHE A 223 0.20 6.27 8.49
C PHE A 223 0.13 7.22 7.31
N LEU A 224 -1.06 7.37 6.73
CA LEU A 224 -1.32 8.39 5.73
C LEU A 224 -2.19 9.48 6.34
N TYR A 225 -1.76 10.71 6.12
CA TYR A 225 -2.46 11.90 6.58
C TYR A 225 -2.45 12.96 5.47
N ARG A 226 -3.55 13.69 5.36
CA ARG A 226 -3.66 14.82 4.44
C ARG A 226 -4.28 15.98 5.20
N ASP A 227 -3.50 17.05 5.35
CA ASP A 227 -3.94 18.23 6.09
C ASP A 227 -5.07 18.96 5.36
N ASP A 228 -5.00 19.03 4.03
CA ASP A 228 -6.00 19.66 3.17
C ASP A 228 -7.40 19.02 3.25
N TYR A 229 -7.49 17.78 3.72
CA TYR A 229 -8.77 17.11 3.93
C TYR A 229 -9.52 17.62 5.17
N TYR A 230 -8.79 18.03 6.20
CA TYR A 230 -9.35 18.51 7.47
C TYR A 230 -9.35 20.04 7.59
N ASN A 231 -8.48 20.71 6.86
CA ASN A 231 -8.25 22.16 6.92
C ASN A 231 -8.27 22.74 5.49
N GLU A 232 -9.33 23.48 5.18
CA GLU A 232 -9.49 24.13 3.87
C GLU A 232 -8.42 25.20 3.60
N ASP A 233 -7.88 25.82 4.67
CA ASP A 233 -6.83 26.84 4.61
C ASP A 233 -5.42 26.26 4.71
N SER A 234 -5.27 24.95 4.56
CA SER A 234 -3.97 24.29 4.63
C SER A 234 -2.97 24.85 3.61
N GLU A 235 -1.76 25.15 4.04
CA GLU A 235 -0.63 25.47 3.17
C GLU A 235 -0.13 24.26 2.38
N LYS A 236 -0.43 23.02 2.84
CA LYS A 236 -0.05 21.75 2.23
C LYS A 236 -1.16 21.19 1.32
N LYS A 237 -1.63 21.98 0.36
CA LYS A 237 -2.65 21.50 -0.60
C LYS A 237 -2.07 20.43 -1.53
N ASN A 238 -2.86 19.35 -1.72
CA ASN A 238 -2.45 18.20 -2.54
C ASN A 238 -1.14 17.54 -2.07
N VAL A 239 -0.83 17.64 -0.79
CA VAL A 239 0.30 16.93 -0.16
C VAL A 239 -0.24 15.87 0.80
N ALA A 240 0.29 14.67 0.68
CA ALA A 240 0.03 13.57 1.60
C ALA A 240 1.27 13.31 2.44
N GLU A 241 1.11 13.31 3.75
CA GLU A 241 2.15 12.92 4.70
C GLU A 241 2.12 11.39 4.86
N VAL A 242 3.21 10.74 4.49
CA VAL A 242 3.49 9.33 4.74
C VAL A 242 4.31 9.24 6.01
N ILE A 243 3.67 8.94 7.13
CA ILE A 243 4.27 8.94 8.45
C ILE A 243 4.77 7.53 8.76
N LEU A 244 6.07 7.28 8.66
CA LEU A 244 6.71 6.04 9.07
C LEU A 244 6.85 6.04 10.60
N ALA A 245 5.81 5.55 11.29
CA ALA A 245 5.72 5.60 12.75
C ALA A 245 6.49 4.48 13.45
N LYS A 246 6.72 3.37 12.75
CA LYS A 246 7.55 2.26 13.21
C LYS A 246 8.40 1.74 12.06
N HIS A 247 9.67 1.46 12.33
CA HIS A 247 10.60 0.80 11.42
C HIS A 247 11.61 -0.02 12.22
N ARG A 248 11.59 -1.34 12.09
CA ARG A 248 12.53 -2.21 12.82
C ARG A 248 13.97 -2.12 12.30
N GLY A 249 14.12 -1.85 11.02
CA GLY A 249 15.42 -1.81 10.34
C GLY A 249 16.06 -0.42 10.25
N GLY A 250 15.36 0.65 10.69
CA GLY A 250 15.86 2.00 10.48
C GLY A 250 15.12 3.10 11.24
N SER A 251 15.31 4.33 10.79
CA SER A 251 14.72 5.52 11.43
C SER A 251 13.25 5.70 11.05
N THR A 252 12.47 6.26 11.96
CA THR A 252 11.10 6.74 11.72
C THR A 252 11.12 8.17 11.16
N GLY A 253 9.96 8.68 10.75
CA GLY A 253 9.81 10.08 10.29
C GLY A 253 8.70 10.22 9.26
N THR A 254 8.54 11.42 8.74
CA THR A 254 7.51 11.78 7.76
C THR A 254 8.12 12.05 6.40
N ILE A 255 7.43 11.62 5.37
CA ILE A 255 7.77 11.82 3.95
C ILE A 255 6.56 12.49 3.32
N ASP A 256 6.79 13.59 2.61
CA ASP A 256 5.73 14.29 1.90
C ASP A 256 5.68 13.80 0.43
N LEU A 257 4.51 13.37 -0.01
CA LEU A 257 4.24 12.99 -1.40
C LEU A 257 3.18 13.91 -2.01
N ALA A 258 3.26 14.16 -3.30
CA ALA A 258 2.19 14.81 -4.04
C ALA A 258 1.00 13.87 -4.16
N TRP A 259 -0.21 14.39 -3.90
CA TRP A 259 -1.47 13.71 -4.11
C TRP A 259 -2.19 14.29 -5.32
N LEU A 260 -2.49 13.46 -6.30
CA LEU A 260 -3.19 13.82 -7.53
C LEU A 260 -4.60 13.19 -7.51
N PRO A 261 -5.61 13.91 -6.96
CA PRO A 261 -6.93 13.34 -6.67
C PRO A 261 -7.65 12.83 -7.91
N SER A 262 -7.58 13.54 -9.04
CA SER A 262 -8.23 13.14 -10.29
C SER A 262 -7.75 11.79 -10.80
N TYR A 263 -6.49 11.45 -10.56
CA TYR A 263 -5.86 10.21 -11.00
C TYR A 263 -5.72 9.17 -9.89
N THR A 264 -6.13 9.53 -8.66
CA THR A 264 -5.92 8.71 -7.46
C THR A 264 -4.46 8.26 -7.31
N LYS A 265 -3.52 9.17 -7.59
CA LYS A 265 -2.08 8.90 -7.69
C LYS A 265 -1.29 9.64 -6.64
N PHE A 266 -0.36 8.91 -6.02
CA PHE A 266 0.75 9.49 -5.27
C PHE A 266 1.96 9.63 -6.19
N ALA A 267 2.71 10.71 -6.04
CA ALA A 267 3.94 10.96 -6.79
C ALA A 267 5.01 11.57 -5.88
N ASN A 268 6.26 11.45 -6.29
CA ASN A 268 7.36 12.15 -5.62
C ASN A 268 7.11 13.66 -5.67
N LEU A 269 7.38 14.34 -4.56
CA LEU A 269 7.32 15.79 -4.49
C LEU A 269 8.66 16.34 -4.98
N GLU A 270 8.68 17.15 -6.05
CA GLU A 270 9.88 17.84 -6.47
C GLU A 270 10.27 18.87 -5.40
N LYS A 271 11.37 18.61 -4.72
CA LYS A 271 12.01 19.60 -3.84
C LYS A 271 12.77 20.57 -4.75
N ARG A 272 12.20 21.75 -5.05
CA ARG A 272 12.97 22.84 -5.61
C ARG A 272 14.01 23.24 -4.55
N PHE A 273 15.27 22.96 -4.80
CA PHE A 273 16.37 23.56 -4.05
C PHE A 273 16.32 25.05 -4.33
N PHE A 274 15.79 25.83 -3.39
CA PHE A 274 16.10 27.23 -3.35
C PHE A 274 17.58 27.30 -2.94
N GLU A 275 18.49 27.45 -3.90
CA GLU A 275 19.82 27.95 -3.63
C GLU A 275 19.63 29.37 -3.06
N GLU A 276 19.84 29.51 -1.75
CA GLU A 276 20.03 30.82 -1.14
C GLU A 276 21.30 31.43 -1.74
N GLN A 277 21.11 32.51 -2.50
CA GLN A 277 22.19 33.40 -2.93
C GLN A 277 22.59 34.31 -1.78
#